data_a65578bb64e20136a5c7033936d4ad2c
#
_entry.id   a65578bb64e20136a5c7033936d4ad2c
#
_cell.length_a   1.000
_cell.length_b   1.000
_cell.length_c   1.000
_cell.angle_alpha   90.00
_cell.angle_beta   90.00
_cell.angle_gamma   90.00
#
_symmetry.space_group_name_H-M   'P 1'
#
loop_
_entity.id
_entity.type
_entity.pdbx_description
1 polymer ?
#
loop_
_entity_poly.entity_id
_entity_poly.type
_entity_poly.pdbx_seq_one_letter_code
_entity_poly.pdbx_strand_id
1 'polypeptide(L)'
;HCLNVSYYNYRICRLFSWNTRAAARAGLLHDLFLYDWHEHKPAKGERLHGFTHAQCALDNVMENFEITDIEKDIIVKHMFPLNMALPKYKETVVIILVDKYCGLIEVLHNAGSVMGYVTVSMLRTIRTKWHQAFSSDEL
;
A
#
# COMPACT_ATOMS: atom_id res chain seq x y z
N HIS A 1 4.49 3.49 -1.11
CA HIS A 1 4.17 2.08 -0.84
C HIS A 1 5.11 1.13 -1.57
N CYS A 2 5.03 0.99 -2.89
CA CYS A 2 5.77 -0.02 -3.68
C CYS A 2 7.30 0.01 -3.48
N LEU A 3 7.91 1.18 -3.27
CA LEU A 3 9.34 1.29 -2.96
C LEU A 3 9.67 0.62 -1.62
N ASN A 4 8.86 0.81 -0.59
CA ASN A 4 9.04 0.18 0.71
C ASN A 4 8.88 -1.33 0.61
N VAL A 5 7.83 -1.79 -0.09
CA VAL A 5 7.60 -3.23 -0.35
C VAL A 5 8.78 -3.84 -1.09
N SER A 6 9.26 -3.22 -2.16
CA SER A 6 10.44 -3.65 -2.92
C SER A 6 11.69 -3.76 -2.03
N TYR A 7 11.97 -2.74 -1.22
CA TYR A 7 13.10 -2.69 -0.33
C TYR A 7 13.09 -3.81 0.73
N TYR A 8 11.97 -3.99 1.42
CA TYR A 8 11.84 -5.04 2.44
C TYR A 8 11.89 -6.44 1.84
N ASN A 9 11.27 -6.67 0.68
CA ASN A 9 11.37 -7.92 -0.05
C ASN A 9 12.83 -8.25 -0.40
N TYR A 10 13.57 -7.27 -0.94
CA TYR A 10 15.00 -7.42 -1.20
C TYR A 10 15.77 -7.81 0.07
N ARG A 11 15.57 -7.07 1.17
CA ARG A 11 16.29 -7.28 2.42
C ARG A 11 16.02 -8.66 3.01
N ILE A 12 14.77 -9.08 3.06
CA ILE A 12 14.40 -10.39 3.61
C ILE A 12 14.91 -11.52 2.71
N CYS A 13 14.69 -11.46 1.41
CA CYS A 13 15.17 -12.49 0.49
C CYS A 13 16.71 -12.60 0.49
N ARG A 14 17.41 -11.47 0.70
CA ARG A 14 18.87 -11.47 0.84
C ARG A 14 19.36 -12.23 2.07
N LEU A 15 18.67 -12.10 3.21
CA LEU A 15 19.02 -12.81 4.44
C LEU A 15 18.97 -14.34 4.27
N PHE A 16 18.07 -14.82 3.42
CA PHE A 16 17.89 -16.25 3.16
C PHE A 16 18.56 -16.74 1.87
N SER A 17 19.35 -15.90 1.19
CA SER A 17 19.96 -16.21 -0.12
C SER A 17 18.94 -16.67 -1.17
N TRP A 18 17.75 -16.05 -1.18
CA TRP A 18 16.70 -16.29 -2.15
C TRP A 18 16.82 -15.36 -3.36
N ASN A 19 15.89 -15.41 -4.32
CA ASN A 19 15.94 -14.58 -5.51
C ASN A 19 15.59 -13.11 -5.18
N THR A 20 16.60 -12.36 -4.73
CA THR A 20 16.46 -10.95 -4.32
C THR A 20 16.02 -10.02 -5.45
N ARG A 21 16.52 -10.28 -6.69
CA ARG A 21 16.21 -9.46 -7.85
C ARG A 21 14.73 -9.59 -8.22
N ALA A 22 14.23 -10.82 -8.33
CA ALA A 22 12.83 -11.06 -8.65
C ALA A 22 11.91 -10.51 -7.54
N ALA A 23 12.25 -10.72 -6.26
CA ALA A 23 11.48 -10.23 -5.13
C ALA A 23 11.40 -8.70 -5.09
N ALA A 24 12.52 -8.00 -5.31
CA ALA A 24 12.55 -6.54 -5.33
C ALA A 24 11.78 -5.96 -6.51
N ARG A 25 12.01 -6.51 -7.70
CA ARG A 25 11.39 -6.03 -8.93
C ARG A 25 9.87 -6.26 -8.91
N ALA A 26 9.44 -7.45 -8.52
CA ALA A 26 8.01 -7.74 -8.38
C ALA A 26 7.37 -6.90 -7.27
N GLY A 27 8.06 -6.65 -6.16
CA GLY A 27 7.59 -5.74 -5.10
C GLY A 27 7.43 -4.29 -5.57
N LEU A 28 8.18 -3.85 -6.58
CA LEU A 28 7.98 -2.54 -7.20
C LEU A 28 6.78 -2.52 -8.15
N LEU A 29 6.51 -3.64 -8.82
CA LEU A 29 5.53 -3.75 -9.92
C LEU A 29 4.19 -4.34 -9.48
N HIS A 30 4.05 -4.83 -8.23
CA HIS A 30 2.87 -5.60 -7.80
C HIS A 30 1.55 -4.83 -7.88
N ASP A 31 1.62 -3.50 -7.76
CA ASP A 31 0.50 -2.56 -7.82
C ASP A 31 0.62 -1.61 -9.02
N LEU A 32 1.11 -2.09 -10.16
CA LEU A 32 1.24 -1.26 -11.36
C LEU A 32 -0.13 -1.01 -12.00
N PHE A 33 -0.75 0.11 -11.63
CA PHE A 33 -1.95 0.62 -12.28
C PHE A 33 -1.61 1.74 -13.24
N LEU A 34 -2.21 1.70 -14.44
CA LEU A 34 -2.10 2.74 -15.46
C LEU A 34 -3.29 3.71 -15.43
N TYR A 35 -4.16 3.59 -14.39
CA TYR A 35 -5.32 4.46 -14.17
C TYR A 35 -5.52 4.70 -12.68
N ASP A 36 -6.23 5.78 -12.31
CA ASP A 36 -6.61 6.04 -10.92
C ASP A 36 -7.76 5.13 -10.50
N TRP A 37 -7.45 4.07 -9.76
CA TRP A 37 -8.43 3.10 -9.29
C TRP A 37 -9.41 3.66 -8.26
N HIS A 38 -9.11 4.81 -7.63
CA HIS A 38 -10.04 5.49 -6.72
C HIS A 38 -11.19 6.16 -7.47
N GLU A 39 -10.97 6.53 -8.73
CA GLU A 39 -11.99 7.12 -9.59
C GLU A 39 -12.77 6.06 -10.41
N HIS A 40 -12.26 4.84 -10.47
CA HIS A 40 -12.89 3.74 -11.19
C HIS A 40 -14.18 3.29 -10.50
N LYS A 41 -15.33 3.51 -11.15
CA LYS A 41 -16.63 2.99 -10.70
C LYS A 41 -16.85 1.62 -11.35
N PRO A 42 -16.91 0.53 -10.56
CA PRO A 42 -17.13 -0.79 -11.13
C PRO A 42 -18.45 -0.86 -11.90
N ALA A 43 -18.41 -1.42 -13.10
CA ALA A 43 -19.59 -1.68 -13.90
C ALA A 43 -20.51 -2.72 -13.23
N LYS A 44 -21.83 -2.67 -13.53
CA LYS A 44 -22.82 -3.57 -12.93
C LYS A 44 -22.48 -5.03 -13.25
N GLY A 45 -22.04 -5.82 -12.26
CA GLY A 45 -21.61 -7.21 -12.41
C GLY A 45 -20.09 -7.41 -12.41
N GLU A 46 -19.29 -6.36 -12.31
CA GLU A 46 -17.84 -6.46 -12.14
C GLU A 46 -17.50 -6.99 -10.74
N ARG A 47 -16.52 -7.90 -10.65
CA ARG A 47 -16.03 -8.40 -9.36
C ARG A 47 -15.43 -7.24 -8.57
N LEU A 48 -15.58 -7.29 -7.24
CA LEU A 48 -14.97 -6.30 -6.35
C LEU A 48 -13.49 -6.13 -6.71
N HIS A 49 -13.03 -4.90 -6.79
CA HIS A 49 -11.66 -4.52 -7.18
C HIS A 49 -10.57 -5.36 -6.50
N GLY A 50 -10.72 -5.69 -5.23
CA GLY A 50 -9.79 -6.55 -4.50
C GLY A 50 -9.59 -7.96 -5.07
N PHE A 51 -10.50 -8.47 -5.90
CA PHE A 51 -10.36 -9.78 -6.58
C PHE A 51 -9.72 -9.67 -7.97
N THR A 52 -9.83 -8.53 -8.64
CA THR A 52 -9.29 -8.29 -9.99
C THR A 52 -7.97 -7.53 -9.98
N HIS A 53 -7.66 -6.89 -8.85
CA HIS A 53 -6.51 -6.05 -8.61
C HIS A 53 -5.18 -6.67 -9.08
N ALA A 54 -4.85 -7.83 -8.55
CA ALA A 54 -3.60 -8.51 -8.86
C ALA A 54 -3.47 -8.93 -10.32
N GLN A 55 -4.59 -9.32 -10.96
CA GLN A 55 -4.59 -9.68 -12.37
C GLN A 55 -4.39 -8.45 -13.26
N CYS A 56 -5.06 -7.34 -12.96
CA CYS A 56 -4.89 -6.09 -13.68
C CYS A 56 -3.43 -5.58 -13.60
N ALA A 57 -2.83 -5.64 -12.42
CA ALA A 57 -1.42 -5.30 -12.26
C ALA A 57 -0.51 -6.21 -13.09
N LEU A 58 -0.78 -7.53 -13.13
CA LEU A 58 -0.02 -8.46 -13.96
C LEU A 58 -0.14 -8.13 -15.45
N ASP A 59 -1.34 -7.87 -15.95
CA ASP A 59 -1.60 -7.57 -17.36
C ASP A 59 -0.83 -6.30 -17.77
N ASN A 60 -0.90 -5.23 -16.98
CA ASN A 60 -0.14 -4.00 -17.20
C ASN A 60 1.38 -4.22 -17.19
N VAL A 61 1.86 -5.07 -16.28
CA VAL A 61 3.29 -5.40 -16.21
C VAL A 61 3.72 -6.19 -17.45
N MET A 62 2.94 -7.17 -17.90
CA MET A 62 3.27 -8.00 -19.06
C MET A 62 3.24 -7.23 -20.38
N GLU A 63 2.44 -6.18 -20.49
CA GLU A 63 2.44 -5.29 -21.66
C GLU A 63 3.72 -4.46 -21.78
N ASN A 64 4.35 -4.14 -20.65
CA ASN A 64 5.44 -3.18 -20.60
C ASN A 64 6.81 -3.80 -20.25
N PHE A 65 6.83 -4.99 -19.66
CA PHE A 65 8.03 -5.62 -19.12
C PHE A 65 8.07 -7.12 -19.37
N GLU A 66 9.26 -7.62 -19.69
CA GLU A 66 9.53 -9.06 -19.60
C GLU A 66 9.70 -9.46 -18.14
N ILE A 67 8.96 -10.45 -17.67
CA ILE A 67 8.97 -10.93 -16.30
C ILE A 67 9.13 -12.45 -16.20
N THR A 68 9.74 -12.88 -15.12
CA THR A 68 9.96 -14.28 -14.79
C THR A 68 8.72 -14.92 -14.14
N ASP A 69 8.67 -16.28 -14.11
CA ASP A 69 7.59 -17.01 -13.43
C ASP A 69 7.49 -16.70 -11.94
N ILE A 70 8.62 -16.41 -11.27
CA ILE A 70 8.65 -15.97 -9.87
C ILE A 70 7.96 -14.62 -9.74
N GLU A 71 8.28 -13.67 -10.61
CA GLU A 71 7.68 -12.33 -10.59
C GLU A 71 6.18 -12.38 -10.87
N LYS A 72 5.74 -13.22 -11.83
CA LYS A 72 4.31 -13.46 -12.09
C LYS A 72 3.59 -13.99 -10.86
N ASP A 73 4.17 -15.02 -10.21
CA ASP A 73 3.57 -15.61 -9.01
C ASP A 73 3.46 -14.59 -7.88
N ILE A 74 4.48 -13.77 -7.67
CA ILE A 74 4.47 -12.69 -6.69
C ILE A 74 3.35 -11.70 -6.99
N ILE A 75 3.28 -11.16 -8.21
CA ILE A 75 2.30 -10.14 -8.60
C ILE A 75 0.86 -10.66 -8.47
N VAL A 76 0.57 -11.85 -8.98
CA VAL A 76 -0.79 -12.39 -8.93
C VAL A 76 -1.25 -12.75 -7.53
N LYS A 77 -0.32 -13.20 -6.66
CA LYS A 77 -0.69 -13.81 -5.38
C LYS A 77 -0.42 -12.95 -4.15
N HIS A 78 0.09 -11.72 -4.32
CA HIS A 78 0.34 -10.83 -3.18
C HIS A 78 -0.92 -10.57 -2.35
N MET A 79 -2.10 -10.59 -2.98
CA MET A 79 -3.40 -10.38 -2.32
C MET A 79 -3.91 -11.60 -1.52
N PHE A 80 -3.15 -12.71 -1.43
CA PHE A 80 -3.56 -13.83 -0.58
C PHE A 80 -3.80 -13.40 0.89
N PRO A 81 -4.86 -13.88 1.57
CA PRO A 81 -5.84 -14.89 1.16
C PRO A 81 -7.04 -14.35 0.36
N LEU A 82 -7.09 -13.08 0.05
CA LEU A 82 -8.26 -12.49 -0.61
C LEU A 82 -8.55 -13.13 -1.98
N ASN A 83 -7.52 -13.42 -2.78
CA ASN A 83 -7.65 -14.10 -4.06
C ASN A 83 -7.57 -15.64 -3.97
N MET A 84 -7.45 -16.22 -2.77
CA MET A 84 -7.37 -17.66 -2.51
C MET A 84 -6.31 -18.44 -3.30
N ALA A 85 -5.42 -17.75 -4.02
CA ALA A 85 -4.37 -18.36 -4.81
C ALA A 85 -3.12 -18.62 -3.96
N LEU A 86 -2.82 -19.91 -3.72
CA LEU A 86 -1.69 -20.30 -2.89
C LEU A 86 -0.35 -19.91 -3.53
N PRO A 87 0.60 -19.33 -2.75
CA PRO A 87 1.93 -18.99 -3.23
C PRO A 87 2.69 -20.25 -3.67
N LYS A 88 3.37 -20.18 -4.83
CA LYS A 88 4.21 -21.25 -5.35
C LYS A 88 5.67 -21.09 -4.91
N TYR A 89 6.11 -19.85 -4.77
CA TYR A 89 7.50 -19.52 -4.42
C TYR A 89 7.56 -18.91 -3.04
N LYS A 90 8.68 -19.11 -2.37
CA LYS A 90 8.96 -18.57 -1.03
C LYS A 90 9.04 -17.02 -1.05
N GLU A 91 9.51 -16.45 -2.14
CA GLU A 91 9.52 -15.02 -2.38
C GLU A 91 8.09 -14.43 -2.39
N THR A 92 7.11 -15.20 -2.88
CA THR A 92 5.69 -14.81 -2.84
C THR A 92 5.14 -14.75 -1.42
N VAL A 93 5.60 -15.64 -0.53
CA VAL A 93 5.21 -15.57 0.89
C VAL A 93 5.74 -14.29 1.54
N VAL A 94 6.95 -13.89 1.18
CA VAL A 94 7.56 -12.66 1.70
C VAL A 94 6.74 -11.43 1.30
N ILE A 95 6.37 -11.29 0.02
CA ILE A 95 5.61 -10.11 -0.40
C ILE A 95 4.23 -10.05 0.27
N ILE A 96 3.55 -11.18 0.42
CA ILE A 96 2.25 -11.24 1.11
C ILE A 96 2.32 -10.62 2.52
N LEU A 97 3.40 -10.90 3.25
CA LEU A 97 3.59 -10.36 4.59
C LEU A 97 4.06 -8.91 4.58
N VAL A 98 5.02 -8.60 3.71
CA VAL A 98 5.62 -7.26 3.60
C VAL A 98 4.62 -6.24 3.10
N ASP A 99 3.81 -6.56 2.10
CA ASP A 99 2.77 -5.69 1.57
C ASP A 99 1.77 -5.28 2.66
N LYS A 100 1.24 -6.27 3.41
CA LYS A 100 0.33 -6.02 4.53
C LYS A 100 0.98 -5.22 5.65
N TYR A 101 2.25 -5.49 5.95
CA TYR A 101 3.02 -4.73 6.94
C TYR A 101 3.17 -3.26 6.51
N CYS A 102 3.59 -3.01 5.26
CA CYS A 102 3.74 -1.66 4.73
C CYS A 102 2.40 -0.90 4.74
N GLY A 103 1.32 -1.54 4.27
CA GLY A 103 -0.01 -0.95 4.29
C GLY A 103 -0.49 -0.59 5.71
N LEU A 104 -0.27 -1.49 6.68
CA LEU A 104 -0.60 -1.21 8.08
C LEU A 104 0.17 0.00 8.63
N ILE A 105 1.48 0.07 8.40
CA ILE A 105 2.31 1.20 8.86
C ILE A 105 1.87 2.52 8.22
N GLU A 106 1.52 2.52 6.96
CA GLU A 106 1.01 3.71 6.25
C GLU A 106 -0.32 4.18 6.83
N VAL A 107 -1.25 3.26 7.11
CA VAL A 107 -2.53 3.60 7.76
C VAL A 107 -2.31 4.19 9.16
N LEU A 108 -1.44 3.58 9.97
CA LEU A 108 -1.13 4.08 11.32
C LEU A 108 -0.44 5.44 11.28
N HIS A 109 0.47 5.66 10.34
CA HIS A 109 1.14 6.94 10.15
C HIS A 109 0.16 8.05 9.74
N ASN A 110 -0.71 7.76 8.79
CA ASN A 110 -1.75 8.69 8.35
C ASN A 110 -2.75 9.00 9.46
N ALA A 111 -3.20 8.00 10.22
CA ALA A 111 -4.08 8.19 11.37
C ALA A 111 -3.41 9.06 12.46
N GLY A 112 -2.14 8.84 12.75
CA GLY A 112 -1.35 9.67 13.68
C GLY A 112 -1.23 11.11 13.20
N SER A 113 -1.01 11.34 11.92
CA SER A 113 -0.93 12.67 11.31
C SER A 113 -2.26 13.41 11.41
N VAL A 114 -3.37 12.74 11.09
CA VAL A 114 -4.73 13.33 11.23
C VAL A 114 -5.03 13.70 12.68
N MET A 115 -4.70 12.83 13.64
CA MET A 115 -4.88 13.11 15.06
C MET A 115 -4.04 14.31 15.51
N GLY A 116 -2.80 14.43 15.05
CA GLY A 116 -1.95 15.60 15.30
C GLY A 116 -2.55 16.89 14.77
N TYR A 117 -3.09 16.89 13.55
CA TYR A 117 -3.78 18.06 12.97
C TYR A 117 -5.01 18.47 13.76
N VAL A 118 -5.85 17.52 14.17
CA VAL A 118 -7.07 17.77 14.98
C VAL A 118 -6.67 18.39 16.32
N THR A 119 -5.66 17.84 16.99
CA THR A 119 -5.20 18.35 18.30
C THR A 119 -4.68 19.78 18.20
N VAL A 120 -3.83 20.08 17.21
CA VAL A 120 -3.29 21.45 17.00
C VAL A 120 -4.41 22.42 16.64
N SER A 121 -5.37 22.04 15.81
CA SER A 121 -6.54 22.86 15.46
C SER A 121 -7.40 23.17 16.68
N MET A 122 -7.68 22.17 17.52
CA MET A 122 -8.41 22.39 18.79
C MET A 122 -7.69 23.34 19.72
N LEU A 123 -6.38 23.19 19.92
CA LEU A 123 -5.61 24.07 20.78
C LEU A 123 -5.59 25.50 20.25
N ARG A 124 -5.49 25.72 18.94
CA ARG A 124 -5.61 27.05 18.32
C ARG A 124 -6.98 27.68 18.58
N THR A 125 -8.06 26.93 18.39
CA THR A 125 -9.42 27.40 18.63
C THR A 125 -9.66 27.79 20.08
N ILE A 126 -9.19 26.99 21.04
CA ILE A 126 -9.27 27.28 22.46
C ILE A 126 -8.50 28.56 22.78
N ARG A 127 -7.27 28.70 22.28
CA ARG A 127 -6.44 29.89 22.49
C ARG A 127 -7.13 31.15 21.95
N THR A 128 -7.73 31.09 20.77
CA THR A 128 -8.41 32.25 20.15
C THR A 128 -9.64 32.65 20.97
N LYS A 129 -10.44 31.69 21.43
CA LYS A 129 -11.60 31.95 22.29
C LYS A 129 -11.19 32.53 23.64
N TRP A 130 -10.10 32.07 24.22
CA TRP A 130 -9.53 32.61 25.46
C TRP A 130 -9.13 34.09 25.27
N HIS A 131 -8.37 34.42 24.23
CA HIS A 131 -8.02 35.81 23.94
C HIS A 131 -9.24 36.72 23.74
N GLN A 132 -10.26 36.25 23.02
CA GLN A 132 -11.50 37.01 22.82
C GLN A 132 -12.28 37.22 24.11
N ALA A 133 -12.32 36.25 25.00
CA ALA A 133 -13.04 36.33 26.27
C ALA A 133 -12.37 37.30 27.31
N PHE A 134 -11.05 37.40 27.27
CA PHE A 134 -10.29 38.20 28.26
C PHE A 134 -9.78 39.53 27.70
N SER A 135 -9.88 39.81 26.40
CA SER A 135 -9.59 41.14 25.83
C SER A 135 -10.78 42.11 25.86
N SER A 136 -11.96 41.64 26.28
CA SER A 136 -13.16 42.47 26.41
C SER A 136 -13.36 43.12 27.78
N ASP A 137 -12.41 42.85 28.73
CA ASP A 137 -12.52 43.41 30.09
C ASP A 137 -11.57 44.62 30.35
N GLU A 138 -10.93 45.18 29.30
CA GLU A 138 -10.14 46.40 29.36
C GLU A 138 -10.77 47.57 28.61
N LEU A 139 -12.05 47.97 28.94
CA LEU A 139 -12.64 49.24 28.56
C LEU A 139 -13.48 49.81 29.67
#